data_1cbe272ca177d177605d21c5cdb95187
#
_entry.id   1cbe272ca177d177605d21c5cdb95187
#
_cell.length_a   1.000
_cell.length_b   1.000
_cell.length_c   1.000
_cell.angle_alpha   90.00
_cell.angle_beta   90.00
_cell.angle_gamma   90.00
#
_symmetry.space_group_name_H-M   'P 1'
#
loop_
_entity.id
_entity.type
_entity.pdbx_description
1 polymer ?
#
loop_
_entity_poly.entity_id
_entity_poly.type
_entity_poly.pdbx_seq_one_letter_code
_entity_poly.pdbx_strand_id
1 'polypeptide(L)'
;MFDGGLAIDRFAIANPGASNMEVEFKGTVEPISMQKLAKAFGWPEFSGTLAASIPGVTLKDNLLEFQGNVESQVFGGRIVGSNIRLKDPLGRFPEFFADVRARDLDLGLLTQTFEVGSITGRLEVDVLGLELFGWSPTAFNARLATPKGDKSRHRISAKAVTSLANVGGGGGGVVQALQSGVLRFFDEYSYEKLGITCRLVGDICEMSGIEPAGVGYYIVKGSGIPRIDIVGSAGRVNWNSLLSSISTAEFGGATVNP
;
A
#
# COMPACT_ATOMS: atom_id res chain seq x y z
N MET A 1 10.44 22.37 -11.65
CA MET A 1 9.26 21.52 -11.88
C MET A 1 8.86 20.83 -10.58
N PHE A 2 9.73 20.12 -9.93
CA PHE A 2 9.62 19.64 -8.56
C PHE A 2 10.61 20.43 -7.70
N ASP A 3 10.33 20.70 -6.44
CA ASP A 3 11.16 21.53 -5.55
C ASP A 3 12.38 20.80 -4.98
N GLY A 4 12.69 19.62 -5.50
CA GLY A 4 13.91 18.88 -5.22
C GLY A 4 14.89 18.93 -6.40
N GLY A 5 16.03 18.30 -6.20
CA GLY A 5 17.10 18.17 -7.19
C GLY A 5 17.45 16.71 -7.49
N LEU A 6 18.17 16.51 -8.58
CA LEU A 6 18.84 15.26 -8.89
C LEU A 6 20.35 15.54 -8.95
N ALA A 7 21.09 15.07 -7.95
CA ALA A 7 22.54 15.09 -7.98
C ALA A 7 23.04 13.82 -8.67
N ILE A 8 23.81 13.97 -9.73
CA ILE A 8 24.38 12.83 -10.48
C ILE A 8 25.84 12.71 -10.10
N ASP A 9 26.20 11.61 -9.43
CA ASP A 9 27.57 11.31 -9.04
C ASP A 9 28.32 10.62 -10.18
N ARG A 10 27.62 9.78 -10.94
CA ARG A 10 28.18 9.05 -12.07
C ARG A 10 27.12 8.77 -13.11
N PHE A 11 27.49 8.98 -14.37
CA PHE A 11 26.72 8.56 -15.53
C PHE A 11 27.68 8.06 -16.60
N ALA A 12 27.51 6.84 -17.06
CA ALA A 12 28.31 6.24 -18.11
C ALA A 12 27.43 5.43 -19.06
N ILE A 13 27.74 5.49 -20.36
CA ILE A 13 27.11 4.67 -21.38
C ILE A 13 28.21 3.97 -22.16
N ALA A 14 28.14 2.66 -22.26
CA ALA A 14 28.97 1.84 -23.14
C ALA A 14 28.12 1.30 -24.30
N ASN A 15 28.72 1.19 -25.48
CA ASN A 15 28.10 0.69 -26.72
C ASN A 15 26.75 1.39 -27.05
N PRO A 16 26.68 2.72 -27.14
CA PRO A 16 25.43 3.42 -27.35
C PRO A 16 24.79 3.03 -28.70
N GLY A 17 23.50 2.63 -28.64
CA GLY A 17 22.74 2.23 -29.82
C GLY A 17 22.95 0.78 -30.26
N ALA A 18 23.82 0.01 -29.62
CA ALA A 18 24.00 -1.42 -29.88
C ALA A 18 23.07 -2.29 -29.02
N SER A 19 22.83 -3.53 -29.43
CA SER A 19 22.01 -4.47 -28.64
C SER A 19 22.59 -4.81 -27.26
N ASN A 20 23.91 -4.62 -27.10
CA ASN A 20 24.63 -4.78 -25.83
C ASN A 20 24.97 -3.42 -25.20
N MET A 21 24.10 -2.42 -25.35
CA MET A 21 24.24 -1.14 -24.67
C MET A 21 24.20 -1.34 -23.14
N GLU A 22 25.16 -0.76 -22.46
CA GLU A 22 25.21 -0.74 -21.00
C GLU A 22 25.11 0.71 -20.50
N VAL A 23 24.30 0.96 -19.49
CA VAL A 23 24.18 2.27 -18.83
C VAL A 23 24.45 2.08 -17.34
N GLU A 24 25.31 2.91 -16.78
CA GLU A 24 25.56 3.01 -15.35
C GLU A 24 25.13 4.39 -14.87
N PHE A 25 24.33 4.44 -13.83
CA PHE A 25 23.90 5.66 -13.16
C PHE A 25 24.08 5.55 -11.66
N LYS A 26 24.60 6.60 -11.05
CA LYS A 26 24.67 6.78 -9.60
C LYS A 26 24.27 8.21 -9.27
N GLY A 27 23.47 8.40 -8.23
CA GLY A 27 23.02 9.73 -7.86
C GLY A 27 22.15 9.76 -6.64
N THR A 28 21.72 10.96 -6.30
CA THR A 28 20.83 11.21 -5.15
C THR A 28 19.67 12.08 -5.61
N VAL A 29 18.47 11.68 -5.26
CA VAL A 29 17.27 12.51 -5.41
C VAL A 29 17.12 13.30 -4.11
N GLU A 30 17.30 14.62 -4.20
CA GLU A 30 17.01 15.55 -3.10
C GLU A 30 15.51 15.56 -2.81
N PRO A 31 15.08 15.87 -1.57
CA PRO A 31 13.69 15.78 -1.18
C PRO A 31 12.75 16.49 -2.14
N ILE A 32 11.87 15.74 -2.78
CA ILE A 32 10.79 16.20 -3.66
C ILE A 32 9.48 16.16 -2.89
N SER A 33 8.66 17.22 -3.00
CA SER A 33 7.32 17.23 -2.40
C SER A 33 6.43 16.17 -3.05
N MET A 34 5.87 15.28 -2.22
CA MET A 34 4.92 14.27 -2.68
C MET A 34 3.62 14.88 -3.20
N GLN A 35 3.19 16.04 -2.69
CA GLN A 35 2.03 16.77 -3.21
C GLN A 35 2.21 17.16 -4.68
N LYS A 36 3.40 17.69 -5.02
CA LYS A 36 3.71 18.07 -6.42
C LYS A 36 3.83 16.84 -7.32
N LEU A 37 4.40 15.77 -6.79
CA LEU A 37 4.54 14.51 -7.51
C LEU A 37 3.16 13.88 -7.76
N ALA A 38 2.32 13.77 -6.74
CA ALA A 38 0.97 13.24 -6.82
C ALA A 38 0.13 14.00 -7.85
N LYS A 39 0.17 15.34 -7.82
CA LYS A 39 -0.52 16.19 -8.79
C LYS A 39 -0.04 15.95 -10.24
N ALA A 40 1.27 15.77 -10.44
CA ALA A 40 1.83 15.52 -11.78
C ALA A 40 1.42 14.16 -12.36
N PHE A 41 1.20 13.15 -11.50
CA PHE A 41 0.79 11.80 -11.91
C PHE A 41 -0.70 11.53 -11.78
N GLY A 42 -1.51 12.51 -11.35
CA GLY A 42 -2.95 12.34 -11.14
C GLY A 42 -3.29 11.41 -9.97
N TRP A 43 -2.41 11.31 -8.99
CA TRP A 43 -2.65 10.56 -7.75
C TRP A 43 -3.39 11.43 -6.72
N PRO A 44 -4.06 10.84 -5.72
CA PRO A 44 -4.57 11.58 -4.57
C PRO A 44 -3.45 12.41 -3.93
N GLU A 45 -3.74 13.66 -3.58
CA GLU A 45 -2.73 14.54 -2.97
C GLU A 45 -2.45 14.12 -1.54
N PHE A 46 -1.18 13.91 -1.20
CA PHE A 46 -0.74 13.60 0.15
C PHE A 46 0.57 14.31 0.50
N SER A 47 0.73 14.60 1.78
CA SER A 47 1.93 15.24 2.31
C SER A 47 3.08 14.24 2.47
N GLY A 48 4.30 14.73 2.33
CA GLY A 48 5.51 13.95 2.50
C GLY A 48 6.60 14.38 1.53
N THR A 49 7.72 13.70 1.62
CA THR A 49 8.88 13.91 0.74
C THR A 49 9.37 12.59 0.19
N LEU A 50 9.75 12.60 -1.07
CA LEU A 50 10.51 11.53 -1.70
C LEU A 50 11.97 11.95 -1.76
N ALA A 51 12.82 11.24 -1.06
CA ALA A 51 14.25 11.32 -1.20
C ALA A 51 14.79 9.92 -1.52
N ALA A 52 15.75 9.82 -2.41
CA ALA A 52 16.33 8.54 -2.75
C ALA A 52 17.86 8.66 -2.87
N SER A 53 18.57 7.77 -2.19
CA SER A 53 19.95 7.50 -2.51
C SER A 53 19.99 6.34 -3.49
N ILE A 54 20.49 6.59 -4.68
CA ILE A 54 20.60 5.61 -5.75
C ILE A 54 22.08 5.22 -5.84
N PRO A 55 22.54 4.21 -5.10
CA PRO A 55 23.97 3.84 -5.02
C PRO A 55 24.49 3.28 -6.34
N GLY A 56 23.62 2.81 -7.19
CA GLY A 56 23.91 2.41 -8.56
C GLY A 56 22.65 1.90 -9.28
N VAL A 57 22.53 2.23 -10.55
CA VAL A 57 21.59 1.61 -11.47
C VAL A 57 22.38 1.15 -12.67
N THR A 58 22.21 -0.09 -13.05
CA THR A 58 22.82 -0.66 -14.25
C THR A 58 21.73 -1.12 -15.21
N LEU A 59 21.88 -0.77 -16.49
CA LEU A 59 21.09 -1.34 -17.58
C LEU A 59 22.02 -2.20 -18.43
N LYS A 60 21.74 -3.49 -18.48
CA LYS A 60 22.49 -4.46 -19.29
C LYS A 60 21.54 -5.56 -19.75
N ASP A 61 21.67 -5.99 -21.00
CA ASP A 61 20.83 -7.05 -21.58
C ASP A 61 19.32 -6.83 -21.37
N ASN A 62 18.86 -5.60 -21.54
CA ASN A 62 17.47 -5.17 -21.29
C ASN A 62 16.98 -5.34 -19.83
N LEU A 63 17.89 -5.55 -18.88
CA LEU A 63 17.63 -5.60 -17.45
C LEU A 63 18.20 -4.38 -16.75
N LEU A 64 17.33 -3.61 -16.14
CA LEU A 64 17.69 -2.48 -15.28
C LEU A 64 17.66 -2.97 -13.83
N GLU A 65 18.79 -2.87 -13.15
CA GLU A 65 18.93 -3.28 -11.75
C GLU A 65 19.36 -2.10 -10.88
N PHE A 66 18.67 -1.93 -9.76
CA PHE A 66 19.04 -0.97 -8.72
C PHE A 66 19.93 -1.66 -7.70
N GLN A 67 21.15 -1.11 -7.51
CA GLN A 67 22.05 -1.55 -6.47
C GLN A 67 21.70 -0.83 -5.17
N GLY A 68 21.34 -1.60 -4.13
CA GLY A 68 20.97 -1.06 -2.81
C GLY A 68 19.48 -0.78 -2.67
N ASN A 69 19.13 0.23 -1.89
CA ASN A 69 17.77 0.53 -1.48
C ASN A 69 17.35 1.94 -1.94
N VAL A 70 16.08 2.08 -2.26
CA VAL A 70 15.44 3.38 -2.46
C VAL A 70 14.57 3.67 -1.24
N GLU A 71 14.73 4.83 -0.65
CA GLU A 71 14.04 5.23 0.58
C GLU A 71 13.17 6.45 0.34
N SER A 72 11.97 6.44 0.94
CA SER A 72 11.03 7.56 0.92
C SER A 72 10.45 7.79 2.31
N GLN A 73 10.18 9.05 2.63
CA GLN A 73 9.47 9.45 3.85
C GLN A 73 8.11 10.01 3.48
N VAL A 74 7.06 9.24 3.78
CA VAL A 74 5.67 9.58 3.46
C VAL A 74 4.76 9.13 4.60
N PHE A 75 3.62 9.80 4.73
CA PHE A 75 2.63 9.47 5.78
C PHE A 75 3.24 9.38 7.19
N GLY A 76 4.23 10.25 7.48
CA GLY A 76 4.90 10.28 8.78
C GLY A 76 5.80 9.08 9.10
N GLY A 77 5.97 8.16 8.14
CA GLY A 77 6.81 6.97 8.25
C GLY A 77 7.82 6.86 7.13
N ARG A 78 8.49 5.71 7.05
CA ARG A 78 9.55 5.43 6.08
C ARG A 78 9.18 4.24 5.21
N ILE A 79 9.39 4.37 3.90
CA ILE A 79 9.27 3.27 2.93
C ILE A 79 10.65 2.98 2.36
N VAL A 80 10.99 1.71 2.27
CA VAL A 80 12.23 1.20 1.68
C VAL A 80 11.89 0.20 0.59
N GLY A 81 12.30 0.50 -0.64
CA GLY A 81 12.31 -0.44 -1.76
C GLY A 81 13.69 -1.08 -1.90
N SER A 82 13.74 -2.38 -2.05
CA SER A 82 14.95 -3.18 -2.25
C SER A 82 14.75 -4.23 -3.33
N ASN A 83 15.85 -4.85 -3.81
CA ASN A 83 15.81 -5.86 -4.87
C ASN A 83 15.08 -5.39 -6.14
N ILE A 84 15.19 -4.08 -6.45
CA ILE A 84 14.46 -3.44 -7.53
C ILE A 84 15.09 -3.82 -8.85
N ARG A 85 14.30 -4.43 -9.73
CA ARG A 85 14.70 -4.81 -11.09
C ARG A 85 13.57 -4.50 -12.06
N LEU A 86 13.93 -4.09 -13.26
CA LEU A 86 12.98 -3.84 -14.34
C LEU A 86 13.52 -4.46 -15.64
N LYS A 87 12.92 -5.55 -16.05
CA LYS A 87 13.24 -6.22 -17.29
C LYS A 87 12.41 -5.63 -18.43
N ASP A 88 13.03 -5.49 -19.56
CA ASP A 88 12.45 -4.90 -20.78
C ASP A 88 11.80 -3.51 -20.52
N PRO A 89 12.57 -2.52 -19.96
CA PRO A 89 12.04 -1.25 -19.48
C PRO A 89 11.37 -0.40 -20.58
N LEU A 90 11.77 -0.58 -21.83
CA LEU A 90 11.22 0.11 -22.99
C LEU A 90 10.33 -0.78 -23.85
N GLY A 91 10.12 -2.02 -23.43
CA GLY A 91 9.28 -3.00 -24.11
C GLY A 91 7.79 -2.74 -23.91
N ARG A 92 6.98 -3.49 -24.65
CA ARG A 92 5.52 -3.40 -24.58
C ARG A 92 4.96 -3.93 -23.25
N PHE A 93 5.65 -4.89 -22.65
CA PHE A 93 5.25 -5.55 -21.40
C PHE A 93 6.45 -5.63 -20.43
N PRO A 94 6.81 -4.51 -19.77
CA PRO A 94 7.89 -4.53 -18.81
C PRO A 94 7.56 -5.43 -17.62
N GLU A 95 8.58 -6.11 -17.09
CA GLU A 95 8.48 -6.93 -15.89
C GLU A 95 9.21 -6.23 -14.74
N PHE A 96 8.47 -5.82 -13.71
CA PHE A 96 9.03 -5.13 -12.54
C PHE A 96 9.07 -6.06 -11.34
N PHE A 97 10.17 -6.01 -10.59
CA PHE A 97 10.39 -6.81 -9.37
C PHE A 97 10.88 -5.90 -8.25
N ALA A 98 10.36 -6.09 -7.04
CA ALA A 98 10.82 -5.37 -5.86
C ALA A 98 10.38 -6.06 -4.55
N ASP A 99 11.10 -5.72 -3.47
CA ASP A 99 10.59 -5.85 -2.12
C ASP A 99 10.34 -4.45 -1.55
N VAL A 100 9.21 -4.26 -0.89
CA VAL A 100 8.84 -2.97 -0.29
C VAL A 100 8.57 -3.19 1.20
N ARG A 101 9.20 -2.36 2.04
CA ARG A 101 8.95 -2.34 3.48
C ARG A 101 8.63 -0.94 3.93
N ALA A 102 7.50 -0.77 4.59
CA ALA A 102 7.15 0.50 5.22
C ALA A 102 7.04 0.33 6.74
N ARG A 103 7.51 1.32 7.47
CA ARG A 103 7.54 1.34 8.93
C ARG A 103 7.01 2.66 9.46
N ASP A 104 6.29 2.58 10.57
CA ASP A 104 5.77 3.72 11.31
C ASP A 104 4.84 4.64 10.51
N LEU A 105 4.14 4.11 9.48
CA LEU A 105 3.18 4.90 8.72
C LEU A 105 2.04 5.36 9.63
N ASP A 106 1.66 6.63 9.52
CA ASP A 106 0.52 7.19 10.23
C ASP A 106 -0.78 6.82 9.52
N LEU A 107 -1.60 5.98 10.15
CA LEU A 107 -2.87 5.54 9.61
C LEU A 107 -3.87 6.70 9.42
N GLY A 108 -3.78 7.75 10.24
CA GLY A 108 -4.63 8.93 10.10
C GLY A 108 -4.36 9.64 8.77
N LEU A 109 -3.09 9.86 8.45
CA LEU A 109 -2.68 10.46 7.18
C LEU A 109 -3.04 9.57 5.98
N LEU A 110 -2.83 8.25 6.09
CA LEU A 110 -3.21 7.29 5.05
C LEU A 110 -4.71 7.32 4.78
N THR A 111 -5.51 7.12 5.80
CA THR A 111 -6.97 7.00 5.65
C THR A 111 -7.64 8.30 5.26
N GLN A 112 -7.05 9.44 5.62
CA GLN A 112 -7.49 10.76 5.15
C GLN A 112 -7.23 10.92 3.65
N THR A 113 -6.05 10.51 3.18
CA THR A 113 -5.67 10.62 1.76
C THR A 113 -6.56 9.77 0.86
N PHE A 114 -6.88 8.56 1.29
CA PHE A 114 -7.68 7.61 0.51
C PHE A 114 -9.17 7.61 0.87
N GLU A 115 -9.63 8.53 1.71
CA GLU A 115 -11.03 8.75 2.08
C GLU A 115 -11.80 7.51 2.58
N VAL A 116 -11.08 6.50 3.05
CA VAL A 116 -11.65 5.21 3.51
C VAL A 116 -12.27 5.25 4.92
N GLY A 117 -12.40 6.43 5.47
CA GLY A 117 -12.81 6.68 6.84
C GLY A 117 -11.62 7.17 7.68
N SER A 118 -11.73 7.14 9.00
CA SER A 118 -10.64 7.53 9.90
C SER A 118 -10.15 6.34 10.69
N ILE A 119 -8.85 6.08 10.63
CA ILE A 119 -8.17 5.10 11.49
C ILE A 119 -6.94 5.79 12.06
N THR A 120 -6.79 5.82 13.38
CA THR A 120 -5.57 6.34 14.03
C THR A 120 -4.72 5.19 14.56
N GLY A 121 -3.41 5.37 14.58
CA GLY A 121 -2.44 4.35 14.95
C GLY A 121 -1.27 4.32 13.99
N ARG A 122 -0.38 3.34 14.18
CA ARG A 122 0.74 3.10 13.29
C ARG A 122 0.53 1.83 12.45
N LEU A 123 1.14 1.81 11.27
CA LEU A 123 1.08 0.70 10.35
C LEU A 123 2.48 0.31 9.89
N GLU A 124 2.75 -0.99 9.89
CA GLU A 124 3.85 -1.61 9.16
C GLU A 124 3.31 -2.32 7.92
N VAL A 125 4.05 -2.21 6.82
CA VAL A 125 3.74 -2.89 5.56
C VAL A 125 4.99 -3.61 5.08
N ASP A 126 4.82 -4.88 4.76
CA ASP A 126 5.79 -5.69 4.02
C ASP A 126 5.12 -6.20 2.74
N VAL A 127 5.71 -5.91 1.58
CA VAL A 127 5.34 -6.49 0.29
C VAL A 127 6.59 -7.14 -0.27
N LEU A 128 6.67 -8.46 -0.21
CA LEU A 128 7.83 -9.23 -0.59
C LEU A 128 7.56 -9.99 -1.89
N GLY A 129 8.58 -10.08 -2.74
CA GLY A 129 8.48 -10.75 -4.02
C GLY A 129 7.41 -10.12 -4.92
N LEU A 130 7.32 -8.78 -4.93
CA LEU A 130 6.43 -8.07 -5.84
C LEU A 130 6.87 -8.29 -7.27
N GLU A 131 5.96 -8.81 -8.08
CA GLU A 131 6.12 -8.97 -9.53
C GLU A 131 4.99 -8.27 -10.25
N LEU A 132 5.33 -7.37 -11.19
CA LEU A 132 4.38 -6.75 -12.10
C LEU A 132 4.70 -7.19 -13.52
N PHE A 133 3.69 -7.52 -14.30
CA PHE A 133 3.77 -7.74 -15.73
C PHE A 133 2.92 -6.71 -16.46
N GLY A 134 3.52 -5.90 -17.31
CA GLY A 134 2.83 -4.77 -17.95
C GLY A 134 2.19 -3.82 -16.93
N TRP A 135 2.85 -3.61 -15.78
CA TRP A 135 2.41 -2.79 -14.63
C TRP A 135 1.21 -3.36 -13.85
N SER A 136 0.75 -4.58 -14.16
CA SER A 136 -0.28 -5.28 -13.39
C SER A 136 0.37 -6.27 -12.42
N PRO A 137 -0.01 -6.31 -11.13
CA PRO A 137 0.53 -7.28 -10.18
C PRO A 137 0.18 -8.71 -10.58
N THR A 138 1.18 -9.58 -10.58
CA THR A 138 1.03 -11.02 -10.85
C THR A 138 1.44 -11.88 -9.67
N ALA A 139 2.34 -11.40 -8.82
CA ALA A 139 2.72 -12.08 -7.58
C ALA A 139 3.18 -11.09 -6.52
N PHE A 140 2.89 -11.38 -5.28
CA PHE A 140 3.48 -10.78 -4.09
C PHE A 140 3.06 -11.52 -2.82
N ASN A 141 3.77 -11.26 -1.74
CA ASN A 141 3.37 -11.63 -0.39
C ASN A 141 3.30 -10.35 0.45
N ALA A 142 2.07 -9.88 0.71
CA ALA A 142 1.83 -8.64 1.43
C ALA A 142 1.34 -8.91 2.86
N ARG A 143 1.86 -8.13 3.81
CA ARG A 143 1.41 -8.07 5.19
C ARG A 143 1.31 -6.62 5.63
N LEU A 144 0.15 -6.25 6.09
CA LEU A 144 -0.13 -4.96 6.70
C LEU A 144 -0.56 -5.23 8.14
N ALA A 145 0.05 -4.58 9.13
CA ALA A 145 -0.34 -4.78 10.53
C ALA A 145 0.10 -3.63 11.43
N THR A 146 -0.62 -3.47 12.54
CA THR A 146 -0.16 -2.67 13.69
C THR A 146 1.19 -3.17 14.17
N PRO A 147 2.21 -2.29 14.37
CA PRO A 147 3.51 -2.66 14.90
C PRO A 147 3.41 -3.31 16.28
N LYS A 148 4.30 -4.25 16.57
CA LYS A 148 4.37 -4.82 17.91
C LYS A 148 4.80 -3.75 18.92
N GLY A 149 3.98 -3.58 19.98
CA GLY A 149 4.28 -2.62 21.04
C GLY A 149 3.93 -1.17 20.69
N ASP A 150 3.17 -0.94 19.64
CA ASP A 150 2.62 0.39 19.34
C ASP A 150 1.82 0.91 20.54
N LYS A 151 2.15 2.13 21.00
CA LYS A 151 1.50 2.81 22.12
C LYS A 151 0.67 4.01 21.67
N SER A 152 0.53 4.20 20.37
CA SER A 152 -0.28 5.27 19.82
C SER A 152 -1.77 5.04 20.12
N ARG A 153 -2.58 6.07 19.94
CA ARG A 153 -4.02 5.95 20.13
C ARG A 153 -4.63 5.19 18.97
N HIS A 154 -5.29 4.07 19.26
CA HIS A 154 -5.96 3.23 18.28
C HIS A 154 -7.46 3.53 18.27
N ARG A 155 -7.93 4.21 17.23
CA ARG A 155 -9.34 4.51 16.97
C ARG A 155 -9.70 4.17 15.53
N ILE A 156 -10.92 3.74 15.31
CA ILE A 156 -11.47 3.44 13.99
C ILE A 156 -12.89 3.97 13.89
N SER A 157 -13.17 4.73 12.84
CA SER A 157 -14.52 5.28 12.58
C SER A 157 -15.47 4.21 12.04
N ALA A 158 -16.77 4.44 12.20
CA ALA A 158 -17.81 3.56 11.66
C ALA A 158 -17.68 3.37 10.14
N LYS A 159 -17.31 4.42 9.39
CA LYS A 159 -17.03 4.34 7.95
C LYS A 159 -15.87 3.38 7.65
N ALA A 160 -14.76 3.51 8.38
CA ALA A 160 -13.60 2.64 8.18
C ALA A 160 -13.87 1.18 8.58
N VAL A 161 -14.69 0.95 9.63
CA VAL A 161 -15.17 -0.40 10.00
C VAL A 161 -15.92 -1.03 8.83
N THR A 162 -16.83 -0.31 8.20
CA THR A 162 -17.59 -0.78 7.04
C THR A 162 -16.67 -1.08 5.85
N SER A 163 -15.73 -0.18 5.53
CA SER A 163 -14.79 -0.38 4.42
C SER A 163 -13.93 -1.64 4.61
N LEU A 164 -13.36 -1.84 5.80
CA LEU A 164 -12.55 -3.02 6.10
C LEU A 164 -13.37 -4.32 6.15
N ALA A 165 -14.61 -4.26 6.62
CA ALA A 165 -15.51 -5.41 6.63
C ALA A 165 -15.85 -5.90 5.21
N ASN A 166 -16.01 -4.96 4.26
CA ASN A 166 -16.24 -5.30 2.84
C ASN A 166 -15.03 -6.00 2.23
N VAL A 167 -13.81 -5.54 2.53
CA VAL A 167 -12.56 -6.19 2.09
C VAL A 167 -12.47 -7.63 2.59
N GLY A 168 -12.90 -7.87 3.83
CA GLY A 168 -12.90 -9.22 4.44
C GLY A 168 -14.03 -10.15 3.98
N GLY A 169 -14.95 -9.70 3.13
CA GLY A 169 -16.12 -10.46 2.70
C GLY A 169 -17.23 -10.59 3.75
N GLY A 170 -17.16 -9.83 4.86
CA GLY A 170 -18.12 -9.89 5.98
C GLY A 170 -19.01 -8.64 6.14
N GLY A 171 -19.07 -7.76 5.13
CA GLY A 171 -19.64 -6.41 5.25
C GLY A 171 -21.09 -6.32 5.72
N GLY A 172 -21.96 -7.19 5.27
CA GLY A 172 -23.42 -7.10 5.55
C GLY A 172 -23.78 -7.16 7.03
N GLY A 173 -23.19 -8.09 7.77
CA GLY A 173 -23.45 -8.24 9.21
C GLY A 173 -22.91 -7.10 10.05
N VAL A 174 -21.74 -6.58 9.70
CA VAL A 174 -21.11 -5.43 10.38
C VAL A 174 -21.92 -4.15 10.17
N VAL A 175 -22.34 -3.88 8.92
CA VAL A 175 -23.19 -2.71 8.61
C VAL A 175 -24.49 -2.75 9.41
N GLN A 176 -25.15 -3.91 9.46
CA GLN A 176 -26.37 -4.07 10.24
C GLN A 176 -26.12 -3.86 11.74
N ALA A 177 -25.03 -4.36 12.29
CA ALA A 177 -24.67 -4.14 13.68
C ALA A 177 -24.43 -2.66 14.00
N LEU A 178 -23.74 -1.92 13.12
CA LEU A 178 -23.48 -0.48 13.28
C LEU A 178 -24.77 0.36 13.21
N GLN A 179 -25.76 -0.07 12.43
CA GLN A 179 -27.05 0.63 12.28
C GLN A 179 -28.06 0.29 13.38
N SER A 180 -27.81 -0.74 14.20
CA SER A 180 -28.72 -1.25 15.20
C SER A 180 -28.20 -1.03 16.62
N GLY A 181 -29.13 -0.94 17.57
CA GLY A 181 -28.83 -0.89 19.00
C GLY A 181 -27.97 0.29 19.46
N VAL A 182 -27.10 0.02 20.43
CA VAL A 182 -26.25 1.03 21.07
C VAL A 182 -25.12 1.50 20.16
N LEU A 183 -24.68 0.68 19.19
CA LEU A 183 -23.53 0.98 18.33
C LEU A 183 -23.76 2.21 17.43
N ARG A 184 -25.00 2.50 17.05
CA ARG A 184 -25.37 3.67 16.22
C ARG A 184 -25.04 5.03 16.84
N PHE A 185 -24.79 5.07 18.15
CA PHE A 185 -24.47 6.31 18.89
C PHE A 185 -22.97 6.59 18.97
N PHE A 186 -22.13 5.73 18.41
CA PHE A 186 -20.69 5.88 18.43
C PHE A 186 -20.15 6.14 17.02
N ASP A 187 -19.43 7.22 16.86
CA ASP A 187 -18.74 7.57 15.60
C ASP A 187 -17.40 6.86 15.47
N GLU A 188 -16.78 6.49 16.60
CA GLU A 188 -15.47 5.86 16.67
C GLU A 188 -15.42 4.72 17.70
N TYR A 189 -14.60 3.73 17.42
CA TYR A 189 -14.37 2.55 18.26
C TYR A 189 -12.89 2.40 18.56
N SER A 190 -12.57 1.86 19.75
CA SER A 190 -11.20 1.50 20.09
C SER A 190 -10.85 0.14 19.51
N TYR A 191 -9.61 -0.04 19.07
CA TYR A 191 -9.08 -1.33 18.67
C TYR A 191 -7.74 -1.62 19.34
N GLU A 192 -7.40 -2.90 19.52
CA GLU A 192 -6.13 -3.38 20.06
C GLU A 192 -5.08 -3.43 18.95
N LYS A 193 -5.44 -4.07 17.83
CA LYS A 193 -4.59 -4.24 16.66
C LYS A 193 -5.42 -4.48 15.42
N LEU A 194 -4.85 -4.17 14.27
CA LEU A 194 -5.40 -4.48 12.97
C LEU A 194 -4.32 -5.10 12.07
N GLY A 195 -4.75 -5.82 11.06
CA GLY A 195 -3.87 -6.29 10.01
C GLY A 195 -4.53 -7.28 9.08
N ILE A 196 -3.93 -7.38 7.89
CA ILE A 196 -4.35 -8.24 6.81
C ILE A 196 -3.13 -8.74 6.06
N THR A 197 -3.21 -9.94 5.53
CA THR A 197 -2.21 -10.50 4.62
C THR A 197 -2.86 -10.92 3.32
N CYS A 198 -2.10 -10.81 2.24
CA CYS A 198 -2.50 -11.28 0.92
C CYS A 198 -1.29 -11.91 0.24
N ARG A 199 -1.40 -13.16 -0.14
CA ARG A 199 -0.47 -13.81 -1.05
C ARG A 199 -1.11 -13.89 -2.43
N LEU A 200 -0.64 -13.03 -3.33
CA LEU A 200 -1.09 -13.03 -4.72
C LEU A 200 -0.28 -14.02 -5.55
N VAL A 201 -0.98 -14.86 -6.32
CA VAL A 201 -0.40 -15.70 -7.36
C VAL A 201 -1.35 -15.68 -8.55
N GLY A 202 -0.90 -15.11 -9.67
CA GLY A 202 -1.75 -14.82 -10.82
C GLY A 202 -2.83 -13.79 -10.47
N ASP A 203 -4.08 -14.20 -10.48
CA ASP A 203 -5.23 -13.37 -10.18
C ASP A 203 -5.94 -13.73 -8.85
N ILE A 204 -5.36 -14.63 -8.06
CA ILE A 204 -5.92 -15.07 -6.78
C ILE A 204 -5.09 -14.56 -5.61
N CYS A 205 -5.73 -13.81 -4.72
CA CYS A 205 -5.20 -13.40 -3.43
C CYS A 205 -5.66 -14.38 -2.34
N GLU A 206 -4.72 -15.06 -1.72
CA GLU A 206 -4.95 -15.84 -0.50
C GLU A 206 -4.86 -14.91 0.70
N MET A 207 -6.00 -14.69 1.36
CA MET A 207 -6.13 -13.71 2.44
C MET A 207 -6.10 -14.36 3.81
N SER A 208 -5.51 -13.66 4.77
CA SER A 208 -5.66 -13.93 6.20
C SER A 208 -5.54 -12.63 7.01
N GLY A 209 -5.68 -12.71 8.33
CA GLY A 209 -5.58 -11.56 9.23
C GLY A 209 -4.53 -11.72 10.30
N ILE A 210 -4.72 -11.01 11.43
CA ILE A 210 -3.78 -10.99 12.55
C ILE A 210 -3.78 -12.28 13.35
N GLU A 211 -4.97 -12.88 13.53
CA GLU A 211 -5.21 -14.07 14.34
C GLU A 211 -6.41 -14.85 13.78
N PRO A 212 -6.49 -16.17 13.99
CA PRO A 212 -7.70 -16.93 13.69
C PRO A 212 -8.92 -16.44 14.51
N ALA A 213 -10.10 -16.46 13.91
CA ALA A 213 -11.37 -16.09 14.52
C ALA A 213 -12.47 -17.09 14.12
N GLY A 214 -12.57 -18.21 14.82
CA GLY A 214 -13.49 -19.29 14.45
C GLY A 214 -13.16 -19.86 13.07
N VAL A 215 -14.11 -19.73 12.13
CA VAL A 215 -13.92 -20.16 10.73
C VAL A 215 -13.25 -19.10 9.84
N GLY A 216 -12.92 -17.93 10.39
CA GLY A 216 -12.30 -16.82 9.69
C GLY A 216 -11.05 -16.29 10.39
N TYR A 217 -10.79 -15.01 10.22
CA TYR A 217 -9.63 -14.33 10.79
C TYR A 217 -9.97 -12.90 11.20
N TYR A 218 -9.32 -12.40 12.26
CA TYR A 218 -9.45 -10.99 12.64
C TYR A 218 -8.68 -10.10 11.66
N ILE A 219 -9.38 -9.13 11.09
CA ILE A 219 -8.80 -7.97 10.39
C ILE A 219 -8.58 -6.85 11.40
N VAL A 220 -9.56 -6.61 12.27
CA VAL A 220 -9.47 -5.68 13.40
C VAL A 220 -9.92 -6.41 14.66
N LYS A 221 -9.09 -6.38 15.67
CA LYS A 221 -9.43 -6.84 17.01
C LYS A 221 -9.77 -5.62 17.86
N GLY A 222 -11.03 -5.49 18.18
CA GLY A 222 -11.53 -4.36 18.97
C GLY A 222 -11.09 -4.39 20.42
N SER A 223 -11.17 -3.23 21.06
CA SER A 223 -10.92 -3.04 22.48
C SER A 223 -11.91 -2.03 23.07
N GLY A 224 -11.99 -1.98 24.40
CA GLY A 224 -12.87 -1.03 25.09
C GLY A 224 -14.36 -1.37 25.01
N ILE A 225 -15.20 -0.38 25.27
CA ILE A 225 -16.67 -0.47 25.25
C ILE A 225 -17.23 0.67 24.43
N PRO A 226 -18.05 0.43 23.38
CA PRO A 226 -18.38 -0.89 22.85
C PRO A 226 -17.19 -1.50 22.06
N ARG A 227 -17.06 -2.81 22.13
CA ARG A 227 -16.06 -3.55 21.36
C ARG A 227 -16.61 -3.92 20.00
N ILE A 228 -15.85 -3.65 18.93
CA ILE A 228 -16.14 -4.11 17.57
C ILE A 228 -14.94 -4.89 17.03
N ASP A 229 -15.20 -6.14 16.67
CA ASP A 229 -14.25 -6.99 15.96
C ASP A 229 -14.65 -7.03 14.47
N ILE A 230 -13.67 -6.91 13.57
CA ILE A 230 -13.89 -7.13 12.14
C ILE A 230 -13.25 -8.47 11.78
N VAL A 231 -14.11 -9.42 11.38
CA VAL A 231 -13.70 -10.77 11.00
C VAL A 231 -13.87 -10.95 9.50
N GLY A 232 -12.80 -11.35 8.83
CA GLY A 232 -12.81 -11.76 7.43
C GLY A 232 -13.09 -13.26 7.33
N SER A 233 -13.87 -13.65 6.33
CA SER A 233 -14.19 -15.04 6.00
C SER A 233 -13.67 -15.47 4.63
N ALA A 234 -13.31 -14.51 3.76
CA ALA A 234 -12.81 -14.77 2.43
C ALA A 234 -11.34 -15.22 2.47
N GLY A 235 -11.09 -16.52 2.32
CA GLY A 235 -9.73 -17.08 2.29
C GLY A 235 -9.05 -16.94 0.91
N ARG A 236 -9.83 -16.91 -0.19
CA ARG A 236 -9.34 -16.77 -1.56
C ARG A 236 -10.24 -15.83 -2.33
N VAL A 237 -9.69 -14.76 -2.87
CA VAL A 237 -10.42 -13.70 -3.57
C VAL A 237 -9.75 -13.41 -4.90
N ASN A 238 -10.54 -13.17 -5.95
CA ASN A 238 -9.99 -12.65 -7.20
C ASN A 238 -9.46 -11.23 -6.98
N TRP A 239 -8.25 -10.97 -7.45
CA TRP A 239 -7.53 -9.70 -7.24
C TRP A 239 -8.30 -8.49 -7.77
N ASN A 240 -8.85 -8.59 -8.99
CA ASN A 240 -9.60 -7.50 -9.60
C ASN A 240 -10.91 -7.22 -8.84
N SER A 241 -11.56 -8.26 -8.31
CA SER A 241 -12.75 -8.11 -7.47
C SER A 241 -12.40 -7.46 -6.14
N LEU A 242 -11.24 -7.77 -5.56
CA LEU A 242 -10.76 -7.13 -4.34
C LEU A 242 -10.48 -5.64 -4.58
N LEU A 243 -9.79 -5.29 -5.66
CA LEU A 243 -9.54 -3.90 -6.03
C LEU A 243 -10.83 -3.12 -6.27
N SER A 244 -11.80 -3.72 -6.98
CA SER A 244 -13.10 -3.07 -7.21
C SER A 244 -13.90 -2.86 -5.92
N SER A 245 -13.81 -3.76 -4.94
CA SER A 245 -14.48 -3.59 -3.64
C SER A 245 -13.86 -2.48 -2.79
N ILE A 246 -12.56 -2.22 -2.95
CA ILE A 246 -11.88 -1.10 -2.30
C ILE A 246 -12.27 0.22 -2.99
N SER A 247 -12.23 0.27 -4.33
CA SER A 247 -12.56 1.48 -5.09
C SER A 247 -14.05 1.86 -5.02
N THR A 248 -14.98 0.91 -4.95
CA THR A 248 -16.40 1.22 -4.72
C THR A 248 -16.70 1.76 -3.32
N ALA A 249 -15.85 1.47 -2.34
CA ALA A 249 -15.92 2.12 -1.03
C ALA A 249 -15.53 3.61 -1.11
N GLU A 250 -14.71 4.01 -2.09
CA GLU A 250 -14.32 5.40 -2.36
C GLU A 250 -15.38 6.20 -3.13
N PHE A 251 -16.18 5.56 -4.01
CA PHE A 251 -17.11 6.24 -4.92
C PHE A 251 -18.60 6.10 -4.55
N GLY A 252 -18.94 5.62 -3.37
CA GLY A 252 -20.30 5.42 -2.90
C GLY A 252 -21.13 6.71 -2.68
N GLY A 253 -20.89 7.77 -3.45
CA GLY A 253 -21.58 9.05 -3.36
C GLY A 253 -21.96 9.73 -4.68
N ALA A 254 -21.59 9.19 -5.85
CA ALA A 254 -21.93 9.78 -7.14
C ALA A 254 -23.06 9.00 -7.82
N THR A 255 -24.32 9.38 -7.57
CA THR A 255 -25.44 9.05 -8.45
C THR A 255 -25.30 9.87 -9.73
N VAL A 256 -24.89 9.23 -10.82
CA VAL A 256 -25.07 9.80 -12.16
C VAL A 256 -26.55 9.60 -12.50
N ASN A 257 -27.32 10.69 -12.45
CA ASN A 257 -28.65 10.72 -13.08
C ASN A 257 -28.48 10.86 -14.60
N PRO A 258 -29.30 10.15 -15.39
CA PRO A 258 -29.25 10.14 -16.85
C PRO A 258 -29.62 11.47 -17.48
#